data_4ff117f1bb5641ac54d096a8e30150d0
#
_entry.id   4ff117f1bb5641ac54d096a8e30150d0
#
_cell.length_a   1.000
_cell.length_b   1.000
_cell.length_c   1.000
_cell.angle_alpha   90.00
_cell.angle_beta   90.00
_cell.angle_gamma   90.00
#
_symmetry.space_group_name_H-M   'P 1'
#
loop_
_entity.id
_entity.type
_entity.pdbx_description
1 polymer ?
#
loop_
_entity_poly.entity_id
_entity_poly.type
_entity_poly.pdbx_seq_one_letter_code
_entity_poly.pdbx_strand_id
1 'polypeptide(L)'
;MVERLRDVSKFANIQDMNWTVSYFNERVQREITEWPVGIYADYLRLILLMEAHGADLRLPHSRAMGDGLFELRCKNVEGIGRAFYCTMIGRKIVILHSFIKKTQETPDRELKTARKRLKEVKHAQ
;
A
#
# COMPACT_ATOMS: atom_id res chain seq x y z
N MET A 1 33.03 1.75 19.22
CA MET A 1 32.45 0.49 18.74
C MET A 1 31.18 0.14 19.50
N VAL A 2 31.28 0.02 20.82
CA VAL A 2 30.12 -0.26 21.66
C VAL A 2 29.07 0.85 21.55
N GLU A 3 29.51 2.08 21.48
CA GLU A 3 28.62 3.22 21.30
C GLU A 3 27.81 3.09 20.03
N ARG A 4 28.46 2.66 18.96
CA ARG A 4 27.81 2.49 17.68
C ARG A 4 26.72 1.43 17.75
N LEU A 5 26.96 0.36 18.49
CA LEU A 5 25.97 -0.69 18.66
C LEU A 5 24.73 -0.19 19.40
N ARG A 6 24.94 0.70 20.37
CA ARG A 6 23.81 1.31 21.06
C ARG A 6 23.02 2.22 20.13
N ASP A 7 23.71 2.93 19.26
CA ASP A 7 23.05 3.75 18.26
C ASP A 7 22.21 2.90 17.33
N VAL A 8 22.72 1.73 16.96
CA VAL A 8 21.96 0.76 16.16
C VAL A 8 20.68 0.35 16.86
N SER A 9 20.73 0.16 18.18
CA SER A 9 19.52 -0.15 18.95
C SER A 9 18.49 0.97 18.84
N LYS A 10 18.92 2.22 18.85
CA LYS A 10 18.03 3.35 18.66
C LYS A 10 17.40 3.33 17.28
N PHE A 11 18.18 2.99 16.27
CA PHE A 11 17.65 2.86 14.91
C PHE A 11 16.64 1.72 14.80
N ALA A 12 16.90 0.62 15.49
CA ALA A 12 15.94 -0.49 15.52
C ALA A 12 14.61 -0.03 16.11
N ASN A 13 14.65 0.78 17.18
CA ASN A 13 13.42 1.32 17.76
C ASN A 13 12.70 2.25 16.80
N ILE A 14 13.42 3.03 16.03
CA ILE A 14 12.84 3.88 15.00
C ILE A 14 12.20 3.04 13.93
N GLN A 15 12.86 1.97 13.52
CA GLN A 15 12.30 1.05 12.53
C GLN A 15 11.03 0.37 13.04
N ASP A 16 10.97 0.05 14.34
CA ASP A 16 9.77 -0.53 14.94
C ASP A 16 8.60 0.44 14.86
N MET A 17 8.85 1.73 14.69
CA MET A 17 7.83 2.74 14.52
C MET A 17 7.39 2.89 13.07
N ASN A 18 8.14 2.33 12.12
CA ASN A 18 7.80 2.38 10.71
C ASN A 18 6.66 1.41 10.41
N TRP A 19 5.93 1.73 9.36
CA TRP A 19 4.90 0.85 8.85
C TRP A 19 5.52 -0.20 7.94
N THR A 20 4.93 -1.39 7.92
CA THR A 20 5.34 -2.46 7.02
C THR A 20 4.25 -2.75 6.01
N VAL A 21 4.66 -3.03 4.77
CA VAL A 21 3.73 -3.29 3.68
C VAL A 21 3.82 -4.76 3.30
N SER A 22 2.66 -5.41 3.23
CA SER A 22 2.55 -6.78 2.76
C SER A 22 1.42 -6.86 1.75
N TYR A 23 1.20 -8.03 1.19
CA TYR A 23 0.24 -8.23 0.12
C TYR A 23 -0.73 -9.32 0.48
N PHE A 24 -1.95 -9.20 -0.01
CA PHE A 24 -3.00 -10.20 0.21
C PHE A 24 -2.50 -11.59 -0.22
N ASN A 25 -1.84 -11.66 -1.37
CA ASN A 25 -1.18 -12.88 -1.86
C ASN A 25 -0.08 -12.50 -2.85
N GLU A 26 0.70 -13.51 -3.27
CA GLU A 26 1.81 -13.31 -4.19
C GLU A 26 1.36 -12.79 -5.55
N ARG A 27 0.17 -13.17 -5.98
CA ARG A 27 -0.36 -12.71 -7.26
C ARG A 27 -0.55 -11.20 -7.28
N VAL A 28 -1.09 -10.64 -6.20
CA VAL A 28 -1.26 -9.19 -6.10
C VAL A 28 0.09 -8.49 -6.21
N GLN A 29 1.09 -8.98 -5.50
CA GLN A 29 2.43 -8.39 -5.56
C GLN A 29 3.01 -8.48 -6.97
N ARG A 30 2.89 -9.64 -7.61
CA ARG A 30 3.42 -9.85 -8.95
C ARG A 30 2.74 -8.94 -9.98
N GLU A 31 1.43 -8.81 -9.90
CA GLU A 31 0.69 -7.96 -10.83
C GLU A 31 1.17 -6.50 -10.78
N ILE A 32 1.48 -6.01 -9.58
CA ILE A 32 2.00 -4.64 -9.44
C ILE A 32 3.39 -4.52 -10.04
N THR A 33 4.26 -5.51 -9.83
CA THR A 33 5.62 -5.47 -10.40
C THR A 33 5.59 -5.53 -11.93
N GLU A 34 4.51 -6.02 -12.52
CA GLU A 34 4.34 -6.08 -13.96
C GLU A 34 3.68 -4.84 -14.57
N TRP A 35 3.35 -3.85 -13.74
CA TRP A 35 2.84 -2.57 -14.25
C TRP A 35 3.87 -1.89 -15.15
N PRO A 36 3.44 -0.99 -16.06
CA PRO A 36 4.39 -0.14 -16.79
C PRO A 36 5.41 0.49 -15.85
N VAL A 37 6.65 0.56 -16.28
CA VAL A 37 7.78 0.93 -15.43
C VAL A 37 7.56 2.24 -14.69
N GLY A 38 7.01 3.26 -15.35
CA GLY A 38 6.79 4.55 -14.72
C GLY A 38 5.71 4.52 -13.64
N ILE A 39 4.67 3.73 -13.85
CA ILE A 39 3.59 3.59 -12.88
C ILE A 39 4.11 2.81 -11.66
N TYR A 40 4.87 1.75 -11.90
CA TYR A 40 5.48 0.98 -10.83
C TYR A 40 6.45 1.84 -10.02
N ALA A 41 7.23 2.69 -10.67
CA ALA A 41 8.14 3.60 -9.99
C ALA A 41 7.38 4.55 -9.06
N ASP A 42 6.23 5.07 -9.52
CA ASP A 42 5.40 5.94 -8.69
C ASP A 42 4.83 5.17 -7.49
N TYR A 43 4.41 3.92 -7.73
CA TYR A 43 3.97 3.04 -6.65
C TYR A 43 5.05 2.87 -5.58
N LEU A 44 6.28 2.58 -5.99
CA LEU A 44 7.39 2.39 -5.05
C LEU A 44 7.66 3.67 -4.25
N ARG A 45 7.58 4.83 -4.89
CA ARG A 45 7.73 6.10 -4.21
C ARG A 45 6.68 6.28 -3.12
N LEU A 46 5.43 5.97 -3.44
CA LEU A 46 4.33 6.10 -2.47
C LEU A 46 4.44 5.08 -1.34
N ILE A 47 4.88 3.86 -1.64
CA ILE A 47 5.13 2.84 -0.61
C ILE A 47 6.17 3.33 0.40
N LEU A 48 7.26 3.92 -0.07
CA LEU A 48 8.27 4.47 0.84
C LEU A 48 7.69 5.56 1.73
N LEU A 49 6.82 6.41 1.17
CA LEU A 49 6.14 7.44 1.96
C LEU A 49 5.23 6.83 3.02
N MET A 50 4.49 5.77 2.67
CA MET A 50 3.63 5.09 3.64
C MET A 50 4.43 4.42 4.76
N GLU A 51 5.55 3.81 4.41
CA GLU A 51 6.41 3.18 5.41
C GLU A 51 6.93 4.19 6.43
N ALA A 52 7.22 5.40 5.96
CA ALA A 52 7.77 6.44 6.82
C ALA A 52 6.70 7.24 7.57
N HIS A 53 5.56 7.48 6.95
CA HIS A 53 4.57 8.45 7.46
C HIS A 53 3.21 7.86 7.78
N GLY A 54 2.97 6.60 7.46
CA GLY A 54 1.69 5.95 7.74
C GLY A 54 0.82 5.80 6.52
N ALA A 55 -0.30 5.11 6.72
CA ALA A 55 -1.13 4.63 5.62
C ALA A 55 -1.92 5.73 4.90
N ASP A 56 -2.30 6.78 5.60
CA ASP A 56 -3.12 7.83 5.01
C ASP A 56 -2.26 8.98 4.51
N LEU A 57 -1.87 8.91 3.25
CA LEU A 57 -1.07 9.96 2.61
C LEU A 57 -1.93 11.14 2.15
N ARG A 58 -3.24 10.97 2.13
CA ARG A 58 -4.21 11.94 1.64
C ARG A 58 -4.06 12.23 0.16
N LEU A 59 -5.05 12.92 -0.41
CA LEU A 59 -5.03 13.31 -1.81
C LEU A 59 -3.84 14.22 -2.08
N PRO A 60 -3.23 14.12 -3.25
CA PRO A 60 -3.63 13.30 -4.39
C PRO A 60 -3.09 11.86 -4.37
N HIS A 61 -2.38 11.46 -3.32
CA HIS A 61 -1.65 10.19 -3.27
C HIS A 61 -2.50 9.03 -2.82
N SER A 62 -3.36 9.24 -1.83
CA SER A 62 -4.25 8.20 -1.36
C SER A 62 -5.60 8.80 -0.99
N ARG A 63 -6.61 7.92 -0.94
CA ARG A 63 -7.98 8.34 -0.67
C ARG A 63 -8.68 7.28 0.17
N ALA A 64 -9.36 7.72 1.23
CA ALA A 64 -10.20 6.84 2.03
C ALA A 64 -11.46 6.49 1.25
N MET A 65 -11.79 5.20 1.20
CA MET A 65 -12.93 4.67 0.45
C MET A 65 -14.08 4.26 1.38
N GLY A 66 -13.92 4.43 2.68
CA GLY A 66 -14.91 4.00 3.65
C GLY A 66 -14.63 2.61 4.20
N ASP A 67 -15.10 2.35 5.42
CA ASP A 67 -15.02 1.05 6.09
C ASP A 67 -13.59 0.50 6.23
N GLY A 68 -12.61 1.41 6.32
CA GLY A 68 -11.22 1.02 6.50
C GLY A 68 -10.48 0.68 5.22
N LEU A 69 -11.10 0.88 4.07
CA LEU A 69 -10.46 0.68 2.78
C LEU A 69 -9.85 1.98 2.27
N PHE A 70 -8.66 1.90 1.71
CA PHE A 70 -7.96 3.03 1.07
C PHE A 70 -7.58 2.69 -0.36
N GLU A 71 -7.48 3.73 -1.18
CA GLU A 71 -7.03 3.61 -2.56
C GLU A 71 -5.73 4.38 -2.72
N LEU A 72 -4.67 3.70 -3.16
CA LEU A 72 -3.40 4.32 -3.53
C LEU A 72 -3.46 4.72 -4.99
N ARG A 73 -3.11 5.96 -5.28
CA ARG A 73 -3.30 6.58 -6.59
C ARG A 73 -1.96 6.81 -7.26
N CYS A 74 -1.53 5.83 -8.04
CA CYS A 74 -0.26 5.86 -8.76
C CYS A 74 -0.49 6.35 -10.18
N LYS A 75 0.32 7.27 -10.65
CA LYS A 75 0.18 7.74 -12.03
C LYS A 75 1.51 8.20 -12.60
N ASN A 76 1.56 8.19 -13.91
CA ASN A 76 2.71 8.58 -14.68
C ASN A 76 2.22 8.83 -16.11
N VAL A 77 3.09 9.30 -17.01
CA VAL A 77 2.71 9.55 -18.40
C VAL A 77 2.20 8.28 -19.10
N GLU A 78 2.56 7.11 -18.62
CA GLU A 78 2.14 5.84 -19.19
C GLU A 78 0.73 5.43 -18.77
N GLY A 79 0.15 6.06 -17.75
CA GLY A 79 -1.19 5.73 -17.30
C GLY A 79 -1.37 5.85 -15.80
N ILE A 80 -2.40 5.18 -15.32
CA ILE A 80 -2.84 5.27 -13.93
C ILE A 80 -2.97 3.86 -13.35
N GLY A 81 -2.33 3.65 -12.20
CA GLY A 81 -2.49 2.43 -11.42
C GLY A 81 -3.22 2.73 -10.13
N ARG A 82 -4.02 1.76 -9.67
CA ARG A 82 -4.70 1.85 -8.38
C ARG A 82 -4.38 0.61 -7.56
N ALA A 83 -4.12 0.81 -6.28
CA ALA A 83 -3.92 -0.29 -5.34
C ALA A 83 -4.80 -0.03 -4.13
N PHE A 84 -5.70 -0.97 -3.83
CA PHE A 84 -6.54 -0.90 -2.64
C PHE A 84 -5.81 -1.52 -1.46
N TYR A 85 -5.87 -0.88 -0.31
CA TYR A 85 -5.18 -1.39 0.87
C TYR A 85 -5.95 -1.08 2.14
N CYS A 86 -5.56 -1.75 3.22
CA CYS A 86 -6.08 -1.51 4.55
C CYS A 86 -4.94 -1.54 5.56
N THR A 87 -5.24 -1.16 6.79
CA THR A 87 -4.28 -1.25 7.88
C THR A 87 -4.68 -2.37 8.83
N MET A 88 -3.67 -2.96 9.46
CA MET A 88 -3.83 -4.01 10.46
C MET A 88 -3.11 -3.58 11.74
N ILE A 89 -3.42 -4.26 12.84
CA ILE A 89 -2.78 -4.03 14.12
C ILE A 89 -1.25 -4.17 13.96
N GLY A 90 -0.49 -3.31 14.63
CA GLY A 90 0.96 -3.35 14.59
C GLY A 90 1.57 -2.56 13.42
N ARG A 91 0.88 -1.54 12.94
CA ARG A 91 1.36 -0.69 11.86
C ARG A 91 1.63 -1.46 10.58
N LYS A 92 0.72 -2.31 10.23
CA LYS A 92 0.81 -3.12 9.01
C LYS A 92 -0.16 -2.58 7.97
N ILE A 93 0.32 -2.52 6.73
CA ILE A 93 -0.48 -2.17 5.57
C ILE A 93 -0.56 -3.41 4.70
N VAL A 94 -1.76 -3.79 4.30
CA VAL A 94 -1.95 -4.95 3.42
C VAL A 94 -2.54 -4.45 2.10
N ILE A 95 -1.81 -4.68 1.01
CA ILE A 95 -2.30 -4.38 -0.33
C ILE A 95 -3.23 -5.52 -0.73
N LEU A 96 -4.49 -5.19 -0.95
CA LEU A 96 -5.55 -6.18 -1.17
C LEU A 96 -5.78 -6.50 -2.64
N HIS A 97 -5.64 -5.50 -3.51
CA HIS A 97 -5.98 -5.63 -4.92
C HIS A 97 -5.37 -4.48 -5.69
N SER A 98 -5.10 -4.70 -6.96
CA SER A 98 -4.53 -3.66 -7.81
C SER A 98 -5.04 -3.81 -9.24
N PHE A 99 -5.02 -2.71 -9.99
CA PHE A 99 -5.38 -2.74 -11.40
C PHE A 99 -4.85 -1.49 -12.10
N ILE A 100 -4.76 -1.58 -13.41
CA ILE A 100 -4.45 -0.42 -14.26
C ILE A 100 -5.78 0.21 -14.65
N LYS A 101 -5.92 1.48 -14.38
CA LYS A 101 -7.15 2.21 -14.62
C LYS A 101 -7.24 2.62 -16.08
N LYS A 102 -8.32 2.22 -16.73
CA LYS A 102 -8.56 2.51 -18.15
C LYS A 102 -9.66 3.53 -18.39
N THR A 103 -10.40 3.89 -17.33
CA THR A 103 -11.52 4.82 -17.41
C THR A 103 -11.41 5.82 -16.28
N GLN A 104 -12.23 6.87 -16.32
CA GLN A 104 -12.24 7.89 -15.27
C GLN A 104 -12.69 7.33 -13.93
N GLU A 105 -13.62 6.39 -13.95
CA GLU A 105 -14.19 5.82 -12.74
C GLU A 105 -13.53 4.49 -12.41
N THR A 106 -13.50 4.15 -11.10
CA THR A 106 -13.06 2.85 -10.63
C THR A 106 -14.15 1.84 -10.95
N PRO A 107 -13.84 0.78 -11.71
CA PRO A 107 -14.84 -0.24 -12.01
C PRO A 107 -15.36 -0.93 -10.75
N ASP A 108 -16.66 -1.17 -10.68
CA ASP A 108 -17.30 -1.81 -9.52
C ASP A 108 -16.68 -3.15 -9.17
N ARG A 109 -16.31 -3.94 -10.18
CA ARG A 109 -15.73 -5.27 -9.95
C ARG A 109 -14.40 -5.19 -9.16
N GLU A 110 -13.60 -4.16 -9.42
CA GLU A 110 -12.34 -3.98 -8.73
C GLU A 110 -12.59 -3.62 -7.27
N LEU A 111 -13.53 -2.73 -7.03
CA LEU A 111 -13.90 -2.33 -5.68
C LEU A 111 -14.50 -3.50 -4.91
N LYS A 112 -15.36 -4.30 -5.54
CA LYS A 112 -15.96 -5.49 -4.90
C LYS A 112 -14.90 -6.49 -4.47
N THR A 113 -13.91 -6.74 -5.34
CA THR A 113 -12.81 -7.64 -5.02
C THR A 113 -12.04 -7.13 -3.79
N ALA A 114 -11.74 -5.83 -3.77
CA ALA A 114 -11.01 -5.23 -2.65
C ALA A 114 -11.80 -5.36 -1.35
N ARG A 115 -13.10 -5.07 -1.39
CA ARG A 115 -13.93 -5.16 -0.18
C ARG A 115 -14.09 -6.57 0.33
N LYS A 116 -14.19 -7.55 -0.57
CA LYS A 116 -14.25 -8.96 -0.18
C LYS A 116 -12.96 -9.36 0.54
N ARG A 117 -11.82 -9.00 -0.02
CA ARG A 117 -10.52 -9.32 0.57
C ARG A 117 -10.30 -8.59 1.88
N LEU A 118 -10.80 -7.36 1.99
CA LEU A 118 -10.76 -6.62 3.25
C LEU A 118 -11.44 -7.40 4.37
N LYS A 119 -12.63 -7.95 4.09
CA LYS A 119 -13.36 -8.76 5.09
C LYS A 119 -12.55 -9.99 5.48
N GLU A 120 -11.98 -10.69 4.51
CA GLU A 120 -11.17 -11.88 4.78
C GLU A 120 -9.98 -11.55 5.69
N VAL A 121 -9.27 -10.47 5.39
CA VAL A 121 -8.10 -10.05 6.17
C VAL A 121 -8.51 -9.64 7.58
N LYS A 122 -9.61 -8.90 7.73
CA LYS A 122 -10.08 -8.47 9.05
C LYS A 122 -10.56 -9.64 9.90
N HIS A 123 -11.15 -10.66 9.29
CA HIS A 123 -11.56 -11.87 10.02
C HIS A 123 -10.36 -12.68 10.51
N ALA A 124 -9.26 -12.66 9.77
CA ALA A 124 -8.05 -13.39 10.16
C ALA A 124 -7.24 -12.69 11.25
N GLN A 125 -7.58 -11.48 11.56
CA GLN A 125 -6.85 -10.64 12.52
C GLN A 125 -7.02 -11.08 13.99
#